data_a5d4464b9c7e522ad8615f98b57dffd8
#
_entry.id   a5d4464b9c7e522ad8615f98b57dffd8
#
_cell.length_a   1.000
_cell.length_b   1.000
_cell.length_c   1.000
_cell.angle_alpha   90.00
_cell.angle_beta   90.00
_cell.angle_gamma   90.00
#
_symmetry.space_group_name_H-M   'P 1'
#
loop_
_entity.id
_entity.type
_entity.pdbx_description
1 polymer ?
#
loop_
_entity_poly.entity_id
_entity_poly.type
_entity_poly.pdbx_seq_one_letter_code
_entity_poly.pdbx_strand_id
1 'polypeptide(L)'
;MLKDGLFTRFPRPAFALSLHDDDTMPAGTIGYHPGFFRSMSDAVTITVYGRGGHAAMPHNTVDPIVLAARIVLALQTVVARENNPVDPVVITVGSIHGGTTGNVIPDEVRLQLSVRTYTADVRARTLAAIRRIAKGEALAAGAPREPQVEAPERGNAPVYNDPALTARLAGALKRGLGEDRVIEMPQKMTSEDFAEYGLAGVPSVLLHIGAVDAVKLAAARQTGIPVPAPHSPEWAPEREPTLKGAIRAEVTAMLELLRVN
;
A
#
# COMPACT_ATOMS: atom_id res chain seq x y z
N MET A 1 -5.64 17.33 -9.80
CA MET A 1 -6.95 17.99 -9.66
C MET A 1 -6.99 19.01 -8.52
N LEU A 2 -6.73 18.65 -7.23
CA LEU A 2 -6.78 19.59 -6.11
C LEU A 2 -5.80 20.77 -6.28
N LYS A 3 -4.53 20.47 -6.65
CA LYS A 3 -3.51 21.49 -6.95
C LYS A 3 -3.88 22.39 -8.14
N ASP A 4 -4.68 21.88 -9.07
CA ASP A 4 -5.15 22.64 -10.23
C ASP A 4 -6.41 23.49 -9.92
N GLY A 5 -6.77 23.57 -8.64
CA GLY A 5 -7.86 24.43 -8.18
C GLY A 5 -9.25 23.80 -8.24
N LEU A 6 -9.37 22.46 -8.07
CA LEU A 6 -10.69 21.82 -8.09
C LEU A 6 -11.69 22.53 -7.15
N PHE A 7 -11.30 22.78 -5.90
CA PHE A 7 -12.17 23.41 -4.90
C PHE A 7 -12.17 24.93 -4.89
N THR A 8 -11.43 25.56 -5.79
CA THR A 8 -11.49 27.02 -6.04
C THR A 8 -12.32 27.35 -7.28
N ARG A 9 -12.39 26.42 -8.23
CA ARG A 9 -13.13 26.58 -9.50
C ARG A 9 -14.55 26.00 -9.43
N PHE A 10 -14.76 25.01 -8.56
CA PHE A 10 -16.04 24.33 -8.36
C PHE A 10 -16.41 24.32 -6.88
N PRO A 11 -17.70 24.24 -6.55
CA PRO A 11 -18.15 24.13 -5.17
C PRO A 11 -17.49 22.94 -4.47
N ARG A 12 -17.02 23.16 -3.24
CA ARG A 12 -16.47 22.07 -2.43
C ARG A 12 -17.60 21.09 -2.07
N PRO A 13 -17.46 19.79 -2.32
CA PRO A 13 -18.48 18.81 -1.97
C PRO A 13 -18.58 18.65 -0.45
N ALA A 14 -19.79 18.33 0.04
CA ALA A 14 -20.01 18.01 1.45
C ALA A 14 -19.42 16.64 1.83
N PHE A 15 -19.37 15.70 0.87
CA PHE A 15 -18.87 14.36 1.04
C PHE A 15 -18.15 13.88 -0.24
N ALA A 16 -17.21 12.96 -0.10
CA ALA A 16 -16.60 12.26 -1.22
C ALA A 16 -16.76 10.74 -1.05
N LEU A 17 -17.20 10.07 -2.11
CA LEU A 17 -17.39 8.63 -2.15
C LEU A 17 -16.61 8.03 -3.30
N SER A 18 -16.08 6.82 -3.10
CA SER A 18 -15.48 6.01 -4.16
C SER A 18 -15.72 4.54 -3.90
N LEU A 19 -15.69 3.74 -4.97
CA LEU A 19 -15.66 2.28 -4.89
C LEU A 19 -14.43 1.74 -5.60
N HIS A 20 -13.83 0.70 -5.00
CA HIS A 20 -12.73 -0.06 -5.59
C HIS A 20 -13.12 -1.53 -5.66
N ASP A 21 -12.78 -2.23 -6.76
CA ASP A 21 -12.99 -3.67 -6.88
C ASP A 21 -12.15 -4.45 -5.85
N ASP A 22 -12.61 -5.66 -5.54
CA ASP A 22 -11.99 -6.51 -4.52
C ASP A 22 -12.00 -7.98 -4.93
N ASP A 23 -10.81 -8.58 -4.90
CA ASP A 23 -10.55 -9.97 -5.26
C ASP A 23 -10.84 -10.97 -4.13
N THR A 24 -11.17 -10.49 -2.94
CA THR A 24 -11.38 -11.33 -1.75
C THR A 24 -12.85 -11.53 -1.38
N MET A 25 -13.75 -10.85 -2.11
CA MET A 25 -15.20 -10.85 -1.83
C MET A 25 -16.00 -11.36 -3.02
N PRO A 26 -17.18 -11.99 -2.73
CA PRO A 26 -18.12 -12.39 -3.78
C PRO A 26 -18.61 -11.17 -4.58
N ALA A 27 -18.75 -11.35 -5.89
CA ALA A 27 -19.21 -10.31 -6.79
C ALA A 27 -20.56 -9.73 -6.37
N GLY A 28 -20.64 -8.39 -6.29
CA GLY A 28 -21.83 -7.65 -5.89
C GLY A 28 -22.01 -7.49 -4.38
N THR A 29 -21.05 -7.92 -3.55
CA THR A 29 -21.02 -7.58 -2.11
C THR A 29 -20.24 -6.29 -1.89
N ILE A 30 -20.63 -5.52 -0.87
CA ILE A 30 -19.99 -4.25 -0.50
C ILE A 30 -19.17 -4.42 0.77
N GLY A 31 -17.91 -4.01 0.69
CA GLY A 31 -17.00 -3.96 1.84
C GLY A 31 -16.82 -2.53 2.33
N TYR A 32 -16.74 -2.35 3.65
CA TYR A 32 -16.44 -1.07 4.28
C TYR A 32 -15.53 -1.24 5.49
N HIS A 33 -14.83 -0.19 5.86
CA HIS A 33 -14.05 -0.13 7.10
C HIS A 33 -14.04 1.31 7.62
N PRO A 34 -14.40 1.57 8.88
CA PRO A 34 -14.28 2.89 9.48
C PRO A 34 -12.83 3.18 9.89
N GLY A 35 -12.37 4.43 9.75
CA GLY A 35 -11.01 4.81 10.09
C GLY A 35 -10.00 4.46 8.99
N PHE A 36 -8.78 4.09 9.35
CA PHE A 36 -7.73 3.75 8.38
C PHE A 36 -8.07 2.48 7.61
N PHE A 37 -8.27 2.62 6.31
CA PHE A 37 -8.67 1.50 5.45
C PHE A 37 -7.58 1.06 4.47
N ARG A 38 -6.88 2.03 3.83
CA ARG A 38 -5.75 1.78 2.94
C ARG A 38 -4.50 2.46 3.49
N SER A 39 -3.32 1.84 3.29
CA SER A 39 -2.07 2.34 3.86
C SER A 39 -1.48 3.52 3.10
N MET A 40 -0.58 4.25 3.76
CA MET A 40 0.44 5.04 3.09
C MET A 40 1.32 4.16 2.22
N SER A 41 1.90 4.74 1.18
CA SER A 41 2.89 4.10 0.33
C SER A 41 4.07 5.01 0.05
N ASP A 42 5.26 4.52 0.38
CA ASP A 42 6.53 5.16 0.06
C ASP A 42 7.36 4.28 -0.86
N ALA A 43 7.86 4.85 -1.96
CA ALA A 43 8.91 4.26 -2.77
C ALA A 43 10.26 4.76 -2.23
N VAL A 44 11.07 3.85 -1.70
CA VAL A 44 12.38 4.18 -1.13
C VAL A 44 13.47 3.56 -1.97
N THR A 45 14.52 4.34 -2.28
CA THR A 45 15.71 3.84 -2.98
C THR A 45 16.90 3.90 -2.03
N ILE A 46 17.70 2.83 -1.97
CA ILE A 46 18.97 2.79 -1.26
C ILE A 46 20.06 2.56 -2.30
N THR A 47 20.97 3.51 -2.45
CA THR A 47 22.20 3.30 -3.23
C THR A 47 23.33 2.94 -2.27
N VAL A 48 23.83 1.73 -2.41
CA VAL A 48 24.89 1.14 -1.60
C VAL A 48 26.19 1.26 -2.35
N TYR A 49 27.19 1.86 -1.74
CA TYR A 49 28.50 2.11 -2.36
C TYR A 49 29.55 1.14 -1.86
N GLY A 50 30.33 0.63 -2.80
CA GLY A 50 31.48 -0.21 -2.56
C GLY A 50 32.75 0.35 -3.18
N ARG A 51 33.74 -0.50 -3.29
CA ARG A 51 34.94 -0.31 -4.11
C ARG A 51 35.10 -1.56 -4.96
N GLY A 52 34.82 -1.41 -6.24
CA GLY A 52 34.89 -2.47 -7.24
C GLY A 52 36.26 -2.98 -7.52
N GLY A 53 36.33 -4.05 -8.31
CA GLY A 53 37.58 -4.65 -8.73
C GLY A 53 37.46 -6.05 -9.29
N HIS A 54 38.59 -6.71 -9.47
CA HIS A 54 38.61 -8.07 -10.00
C HIS A 54 38.07 -9.09 -8.99
N ALA A 55 37.10 -9.91 -9.37
CA ALA A 55 36.42 -10.86 -8.46
C ALA A 55 37.40 -11.89 -7.81
N ALA A 56 38.55 -12.18 -8.44
CA ALA A 56 39.57 -13.05 -7.86
C ALA A 56 40.47 -12.35 -6.82
N MET A 57 40.30 -11.03 -6.62
CA MET A 57 41.06 -10.22 -5.65
C MET A 57 40.11 -9.47 -4.68
N PRO A 58 39.17 -10.17 -3.99
CA PRO A 58 38.13 -9.52 -3.18
C PRO A 58 38.73 -8.75 -1.99
N HIS A 59 39.92 -9.13 -1.51
CA HIS A 59 40.64 -8.45 -0.42
C HIS A 59 41.06 -7.00 -0.76
N ASN A 60 41.06 -6.62 -2.04
CA ASN A 60 41.34 -5.27 -2.50
C ASN A 60 40.09 -4.43 -2.73
N THR A 61 38.91 -4.99 -2.44
CA THR A 61 37.58 -4.41 -2.74
C THR A 61 36.77 -4.21 -1.50
N VAL A 62 35.64 -3.52 -1.63
CA VAL A 62 34.51 -3.57 -0.71
C VAL A 62 33.28 -3.91 -1.55
N ASP A 63 32.81 -5.13 -1.43
CA ASP A 63 31.78 -5.67 -2.30
C ASP A 63 30.38 -5.10 -1.93
N PRO A 64 29.79 -4.23 -2.76
CA PRO A 64 28.48 -3.65 -2.48
C PRO A 64 27.33 -4.65 -2.68
N ILE A 65 27.54 -5.77 -3.39
CA ILE A 65 26.52 -6.83 -3.54
C ILE A 65 26.33 -7.55 -2.20
N VAL A 66 27.45 -7.94 -1.57
CA VAL A 66 27.41 -8.57 -0.24
C VAL A 66 26.85 -7.61 0.80
N LEU A 67 27.25 -6.34 0.76
CA LEU A 67 26.72 -5.31 1.66
C LEU A 67 25.21 -5.09 1.46
N ALA A 68 24.73 -5.02 0.22
CA ALA A 68 23.32 -4.89 -0.09
C ALA A 68 22.50 -6.09 0.43
N ALA A 69 23.02 -7.31 0.27
CA ALA A 69 22.39 -8.51 0.80
C ALA A 69 22.25 -8.46 2.35
N ARG A 70 23.28 -7.99 3.06
CA ARG A 70 23.24 -7.78 4.52
C ARG A 70 22.19 -6.74 4.90
N ILE A 71 22.11 -5.62 4.18
CA ILE A 71 21.08 -4.60 4.39
C ILE A 71 19.69 -5.20 4.22
N VAL A 72 19.45 -5.98 3.15
CA VAL A 72 18.14 -6.64 2.93
C VAL A 72 17.74 -7.51 4.11
N LEU A 73 18.65 -8.32 4.63
CA LEU A 73 18.40 -9.18 5.79
C LEU A 73 18.17 -8.36 7.07
N ALA A 74 19.00 -7.35 7.32
CA ALA A 74 18.89 -6.50 8.50
C ALA A 74 17.59 -5.70 8.52
N LEU A 75 17.09 -5.24 7.37
CA LEU A 75 15.81 -4.53 7.27
C LEU A 75 14.62 -5.34 7.75
N GLN A 76 14.68 -6.69 7.70
CA GLN A 76 13.60 -7.54 8.22
C GLN A 76 13.42 -7.38 9.73
N THR A 77 14.46 -6.97 10.45
CA THR A 77 14.39 -6.76 11.92
C THR A 77 13.52 -5.56 12.28
N VAL A 78 13.37 -4.58 11.40
CA VAL A 78 12.52 -3.40 11.66
C VAL A 78 11.09 -3.84 11.92
N VAL A 79 10.52 -4.65 11.05
CA VAL A 79 9.16 -5.18 11.20
C VAL A 79 9.08 -6.19 12.34
N ALA A 80 10.06 -7.10 12.42
CA ALA A 80 10.00 -8.23 13.32
C ALA A 80 10.39 -7.91 14.77
N ARG A 81 11.16 -6.82 15.04
CA ARG A 81 11.77 -6.55 16.37
C ARG A 81 11.69 -5.10 16.83
N GLU A 82 11.49 -4.13 15.95
CA GLU A 82 11.50 -2.71 16.33
C GLU A 82 10.11 -2.08 16.26
N ASN A 83 9.25 -2.62 15.40
CA ASN A 83 7.89 -2.11 15.26
C ASN A 83 6.97 -2.72 16.32
N ASN A 84 6.06 -1.91 16.86
CA ASN A 84 4.99 -2.42 17.72
C ASN A 84 4.08 -3.36 16.90
N PRO A 85 3.85 -4.61 17.34
CA PRO A 85 3.05 -5.58 16.58
C PRO A 85 1.63 -5.14 16.21
N VAL A 86 1.06 -4.17 16.94
CA VAL A 86 -0.27 -3.60 16.65
C VAL A 86 -0.23 -2.45 15.63
N ASP A 87 0.96 -1.98 15.26
CA ASP A 87 1.15 -0.95 14.22
C ASP A 87 1.53 -1.63 12.91
N PRO A 88 0.63 -1.80 11.93
CA PRO A 88 0.97 -2.50 10.69
C PRO A 88 2.07 -1.77 9.89
N VAL A 89 3.13 -2.49 9.56
CA VAL A 89 4.24 -2.02 8.72
C VAL A 89 4.61 -3.10 7.71
N VAL A 90 4.84 -2.71 6.46
CA VAL A 90 5.43 -3.57 5.44
C VAL A 90 6.69 -2.90 4.88
N ILE A 91 7.78 -3.64 4.81
CA ILE A 91 9.02 -3.27 4.11
C ILE A 91 9.32 -4.39 3.12
N THR A 92 9.20 -4.09 1.83
CA THR A 92 9.52 -5.05 0.76
C THR A 92 10.66 -4.49 -0.06
N VAL A 93 11.74 -5.24 -0.22
CA VAL A 93 12.77 -4.95 -1.23
C VAL A 93 12.30 -5.61 -2.53
N GLY A 94 11.77 -4.78 -3.44
CA GLY A 94 11.18 -5.24 -4.70
C GLY A 94 12.21 -5.45 -5.81
N SER A 95 13.37 -4.79 -5.74
CA SER A 95 14.43 -4.99 -6.72
C SER A 95 15.82 -4.73 -6.16
N ILE A 96 16.81 -5.41 -6.75
CA ILE A 96 18.25 -5.27 -6.48
C ILE A 96 18.95 -5.19 -7.83
N HIS A 97 19.68 -4.12 -8.07
CA HIS A 97 20.43 -3.91 -9.31
C HIS A 97 21.89 -3.58 -9.01
N GLY A 98 22.82 -4.36 -9.54
CA GLY A 98 24.26 -4.14 -9.42
C GLY A 98 25.08 -5.18 -10.15
N GLY A 99 26.22 -4.77 -10.66
CA GLY A 99 27.11 -5.61 -11.45
C GLY A 99 26.62 -5.86 -12.88
N THR A 100 27.52 -6.25 -13.75
CA THR A 100 27.24 -6.56 -15.17
C THR A 100 27.82 -7.90 -15.62
N THR A 101 28.81 -8.41 -14.89
CA THR A 101 29.52 -9.67 -15.21
C THR A 101 30.06 -10.33 -13.95
N GLY A 102 30.15 -11.67 -13.95
CA GLY A 102 30.51 -12.45 -12.76
C GLY A 102 31.97 -12.35 -12.32
N ASN A 103 32.86 -11.78 -13.14
CA ASN A 103 34.29 -11.64 -12.81
C ASN A 103 34.70 -10.22 -12.37
N VAL A 104 33.73 -9.32 -12.17
CA VAL A 104 33.94 -7.92 -11.73
C VAL A 104 33.03 -7.60 -10.56
N ILE A 105 33.59 -7.14 -9.45
CA ILE A 105 32.86 -6.56 -8.33
C ILE A 105 32.53 -5.12 -8.71
N PRO A 106 31.23 -4.69 -8.63
CA PRO A 106 30.83 -3.33 -9.02
C PRO A 106 31.19 -2.29 -7.95
N ASP A 107 31.04 -1.01 -8.29
CA ASP A 107 31.24 0.11 -7.35
C ASP A 107 29.96 0.44 -6.56
N GLU A 108 28.78 0.04 -7.06
CA GLU A 108 27.52 0.32 -6.38
C GLU A 108 26.45 -0.74 -6.65
N VAL A 109 25.47 -0.79 -5.74
CA VAL A 109 24.23 -1.56 -5.88
C VAL A 109 23.06 -0.68 -5.49
N ARG A 110 21.96 -0.76 -6.23
CA ARG A 110 20.72 -0.04 -5.98
C ARG A 110 19.62 -1.00 -5.52
N LEU A 111 19.01 -0.68 -4.38
CA LEU A 111 17.83 -1.37 -3.85
C LEU A 111 16.61 -0.47 -4.04
N GLN A 112 15.48 -1.03 -4.47
CA GLN A 112 14.19 -0.33 -4.50
C GLN A 112 13.23 -1.01 -3.54
N LEU A 113 12.67 -0.22 -2.63
CA LEU A 113 11.79 -0.69 -1.57
C LEU A 113 10.40 -0.10 -1.70
N SER A 114 9.40 -0.90 -1.33
CA SER A 114 8.05 -0.43 -1.00
C SER A 114 7.88 -0.45 0.51
N VAL A 115 7.56 0.70 1.09
CA VAL A 115 7.29 0.85 2.53
C VAL A 115 5.82 1.22 2.71
N ARG A 116 5.11 0.49 3.58
CA ARG A 116 3.70 0.70 3.86
C ARG A 116 3.47 0.93 5.34
N THR A 117 2.70 1.97 5.69
CA THR A 117 2.36 2.34 7.06
C THR A 117 0.99 3.03 7.09
N TYR A 118 0.40 3.25 8.28
CA TYR A 118 -0.86 3.99 8.39
C TYR A 118 -0.70 5.37 8.98
N THR A 119 0.27 5.58 9.87
CA THR A 119 0.42 6.86 10.58
C THR A 119 1.76 7.52 10.26
N ALA A 120 1.79 8.85 10.36
CA ALA A 120 2.99 9.64 10.12
C ALA A 120 4.13 9.26 11.08
N ASP A 121 3.82 8.95 12.35
CA ASP A 121 4.82 8.58 13.35
C ASP A 121 5.45 7.21 13.04
N VAL A 122 4.64 6.21 12.67
CA VAL A 122 5.14 4.90 12.26
C VAL A 122 6.00 5.03 11.00
N ARG A 123 5.55 5.82 10.02
CA ARG A 123 6.34 6.13 8.82
C ARG A 123 7.70 6.74 9.17
N ALA A 124 7.71 7.77 10.01
CA ALA A 124 8.93 8.48 10.40
C ALA A 124 9.93 7.53 11.08
N ARG A 125 9.46 6.72 12.05
CA ARG A 125 10.29 5.71 12.74
C ARG A 125 10.82 4.67 11.75
N THR A 126 9.99 4.17 10.85
CA THR A 126 10.37 3.16 9.86
C THR A 126 11.45 3.69 8.90
N LEU A 127 11.28 4.89 8.35
CA LEU A 127 12.27 5.52 7.47
C LEU A 127 13.58 5.84 8.20
N ALA A 128 13.51 6.23 9.48
CA ALA A 128 14.70 6.44 10.31
C ALA A 128 15.45 5.12 10.57
N ALA A 129 14.72 4.03 10.84
CA ALA A 129 15.32 2.70 11.01
C ALA A 129 16.00 2.20 9.73
N ILE A 130 15.38 2.40 8.56
CA ILE A 130 15.99 2.06 7.25
C ILE A 130 17.32 2.79 7.06
N ARG A 131 17.35 4.10 7.31
CA ARG A 131 18.59 4.90 7.20
C ARG A 131 19.67 4.42 8.17
N ARG A 132 19.30 4.19 9.43
CA ARG A 132 20.20 3.72 10.48
C ARG A 132 20.83 2.37 10.15
N ILE A 133 20.01 1.42 9.68
CA ILE A 133 20.47 0.08 9.29
C ILE A 133 21.40 0.16 8.10
N ALA A 134 21.01 0.85 7.03
CA ALA A 134 21.87 1.01 5.86
C ALA A 134 23.24 1.61 6.22
N LYS A 135 23.26 2.65 7.05
CA LYS A 135 24.49 3.28 7.56
C LYS A 135 25.31 2.32 8.42
N GLY A 136 24.67 1.61 9.35
CA GLY A 136 25.34 0.67 10.25
C GLY A 136 26.01 -0.49 9.51
N GLU A 137 25.33 -1.08 8.53
CA GLU A 137 25.87 -2.15 7.69
C GLU A 137 27.02 -1.68 6.82
N ALA A 138 26.93 -0.46 6.26
CA ALA A 138 28.01 0.13 5.47
C ALA A 138 29.25 0.39 6.32
N LEU A 139 29.08 0.91 7.53
CA LEU A 139 30.19 1.10 8.47
C LEU A 139 30.86 -0.23 8.83
N ALA A 140 30.05 -1.26 9.15
CA ALA A 140 30.58 -2.58 9.48
C ALA A 140 31.28 -3.28 8.31
N ALA A 141 30.94 -2.93 7.06
CA ALA A 141 31.60 -3.45 5.86
C ALA A 141 32.83 -2.64 5.43
N GLY A 142 33.13 -1.51 6.09
CA GLY A 142 34.21 -0.60 5.66
C GLY A 142 33.91 0.09 4.32
N ALA A 143 32.64 0.40 4.06
CA ALA A 143 32.23 1.06 2.82
C ALA A 143 32.91 2.42 2.66
N PRO A 144 33.31 2.83 1.43
CA PRO A 144 34.06 4.09 1.20
C PRO A 144 33.21 5.34 1.49
N ARG A 145 31.90 5.21 1.47
CA ARG A 145 30.96 6.28 1.83
C ARG A 145 29.63 5.72 2.33
N GLU A 146 28.88 6.55 3.03
CA GLU A 146 27.54 6.22 3.56
C GLU A 146 26.55 5.94 2.39
N PRO A 147 25.67 4.93 2.52
CA PRO A 147 24.61 4.71 1.55
C PRO A 147 23.67 5.91 1.44
N GLN A 148 23.26 6.21 0.22
CA GLN A 148 22.22 7.22 -0.01
C GLN A 148 20.85 6.58 0.11
N VAL A 149 20.01 7.11 0.99
CA VAL A 149 18.62 6.65 1.20
C VAL A 149 17.67 7.76 0.79
N GLU A 150 17.06 7.59 -0.35
CA GLU A 150 16.07 8.50 -0.92
C GLU A 150 14.66 7.99 -0.61
N ALA A 151 13.86 8.85 -0.01
CA ALA A 151 12.44 8.61 0.24
C ALA A 151 11.67 9.88 -0.16
N PRO A 152 10.42 9.78 -0.64
CA PRO A 152 9.63 10.96 -0.94
C PRO A 152 9.41 11.77 0.34
N GLU A 153 9.38 13.09 0.20
CA GLU A 153 9.05 13.99 1.31
C GLU A 153 7.71 13.61 1.93
N ARG A 154 6.75 13.30 1.06
CA ARG A 154 5.43 12.78 1.41
C ARG A 154 5.12 11.60 0.48
N GLY A 155 4.84 10.43 1.08
CA GLY A 155 4.28 9.29 0.36
C GLY A 155 2.81 9.50 -0.01
N ASN A 156 2.20 8.53 -0.69
CA ASN A 156 0.74 8.53 -0.82
C ASN A 156 0.11 8.47 0.56
N ALA A 157 -0.87 9.31 0.81
CA ALA A 157 -1.56 9.36 2.09
C ALA A 157 -2.37 8.08 2.36
N PRO A 158 -2.64 7.73 3.64
CA PRO A 158 -3.53 6.65 3.98
C PRO A 158 -4.97 7.06 3.70
N VAL A 159 -5.79 6.14 3.20
CA VAL A 159 -7.24 6.39 3.14
C VAL A 159 -7.79 6.25 4.55
N TYR A 160 -8.36 7.33 5.04
CA TYR A 160 -9.09 7.38 6.30
C TYR A 160 -10.57 7.63 6.00
N ASN A 161 -11.37 6.59 6.16
CA ASN A 161 -12.82 6.69 6.04
C ASN A 161 -13.39 7.39 7.28
N ASP A 162 -14.12 8.48 7.09
CA ASP A 162 -14.80 9.16 8.21
C ASP A 162 -15.71 8.18 8.95
N PRO A 163 -15.52 7.92 10.25
CA PRO A 163 -16.23 6.87 10.96
C PRO A 163 -17.75 7.12 11.02
N ALA A 164 -18.18 8.37 11.22
CA ALA A 164 -19.60 8.71 11.31
C ALA A 164 -20.28 8.55 9.95
N LEU A 165 -19.66 9.04 8.89
CA LEU A 165 -20.14 8.88 7.53
C LEU A 165 -20.16 7.39 7.12
N THR A 166 -19.12 6.65 7.47
CA THR A 166 -19.04 5.20 7.17
C THR A 166 -20.17 4.44 7.85
N ALA A 167 -20.43 4.69 9.13
CA ALA A 167 -21.54 4.05 9.86
C ALA A 167 -22.91 4.39 9.25
N ARG A 168 -23.13 5.66 8.89
CA ARG A 168 -24.37 6.12 8.23
C ARG A 168 -24.59 5.39 6.90
N LEU A 169 -23.55 5.34 6.05
CA LEU A 169 -23.62 4.68 4.74
C LEU A 169 -23.76 3.17 4.86
N ALA A 170 -23.01 2.52 5.75
CA ALA A 170 -23.14 1.09 5.98
C ALA A 170 -24.55 0.70 6.42
N GLY A 171 -25.18 1.50 7.30
CA GLY A 171 -26.58 1.30 7.70
C GLY A 171 -27.56 1.44 6.53
N ALA A 172 -27.37 2.45 5.67
CA ALA A 172 -28.21 2.65 4.49
C ALA A 172 -28.04 1.51 3.48
N LEU A 173 -26.80 1.11 3.23
CA LEU A 173 -26.46 0.02 2.31
C LEU A 173 -27.04 -1.32 2.78
N LYS A 174 -26.95 -1.64 4.08
CA LYS A 174 -27.55 -2.84 4.67
C LYS A 174 -29.05 -2.87 4.48
N ARG A 175 -29.74 -1.75 4.70
CA ARG A 175 -31.18 -1.65 4.45
C ARG A 175 -31.54 -1.79 2.96
N GLY A 176 -30.74 -1.25 2.06
CA GLY A 176 -31.04 -1.23 0.62
C GLY A 176 -30.59 -2.47 -0.17
N LEU A 177 -29.55 -3.15 0.29
CA LEU A 177 -28.93 -4.28 -0.42
C LEU A 177 -29.08 -5.63 0.31
N GLY A 178 -29.34 -5.61 1.61
CA GLY A 178 -29.34 -6.77 2.51
C GLY A 178 -28.10 -6.81 3.41
N GLU A 179 -28.30 -7.27 4.64
CA GLU A 179 -27.25 -7.35 5.68
C GLU A 179 -26.09 -8.27 5.26
N ASP A 180 -26.38 -9.37 4.59
CA ASP A 180 -25.45 -10.38 4.09
C ASP A 180 -24.55 -9.88 2.95
N ARG A 181 -24.93 -8.77 2.33
CA ARG A 181 -24.19 -8.17 1.20
C ARG A 181 -23.32 -6.98 1.58
N VAL A 182 -23.34 -6.57 2.85
CA VAL A 182 -22.59 -5.39 3.31
C VAL A 182 -21.72 -5.78 4.50
N ILE A 183 -20.42 -5.93 4.26
CA ILE A 183 -19.48 -6.61 5.15
C ILE A 183 -18.46 -5.60 5.68
N GLU A 184 -18.22 -5.58 6.98
CA GLU A 184 -17.07 -4.88 7.53
C GLU A 184 -15.81 -5.67 7.24
N MET A 185 -14.81 -4.99 6.65
CA MET A 185 -13.56 -5.58 6.20
C MET A 185 -12.40 -5.22 7.12
N PRO A 186 -11.35 -6.02 7.19
CA PRO A 186 -10.09 -5.59 7.80
C PRO A 186 -9.42 -4.50 6.96
N GLN A 187 -8.50 -3.77 7.59
CA GLN A 187 -7.59 -2.84 6.92
C GLN A 187 -6.76 -3.55 5.84
N LYS A 188 -6.40 -2.82 4.78
CA LYS A 188 -5.57 -3.34 3.68
C LYS A 188 -4.29 -2.51 3.52
N MET A 189 -3.15 -3.20 3.34
CA MET A 189 -1.84 -2.57 3.13
C MET A 189 -1.61 -2.08 1.69
N THR A 190 -2.64 -2.05 0.85
CA THR A 190 -2.63 -1.39 -0.45
C THR A 190 -2.84 0.12 -0.30
N SER A 191 -2.45 0.93 -1.26
CA SER A 191 -2.61 2.39 -1.24
C SER A 191 -3.58 2.86 -2.32
N GLU A 192 -4.10 4.10 -2.15
CA GLU A 192 -5.07 4.72 -3.02
C GLU A 192 -4.93 6.25 -2.97
N ASP A 193 -5.12 6.96 -4.07
CA ASP A 193 -5.00 8.41 -4.11
C ASP A 193 -6.28 9.17 -3.68
N PHE A 194 -7.39 8.46 -3.50
CA PHE A 194 -8.65 9.00 -2.99
C PHE A 194 -8.51 9.68 -1.62
N ALA A 195 -7.49 9.31 -0.84
CA ALA A 195 -7.15 9.92 0.44
C ALA A 195 -6.99 11.46 0.37
N GLU A 196 -6.63 12.00 -0.78
CA GLU A 196 -6.39 13.44 -0.95
C GLU A 196 -7.63 14.29 -0.69
N TYR A 197 -8.84 13.77 -0.92
CA TYR A 197 -10.09 14.48 -0.60
C TYR A 197 -10.29 14.60 0.91
N GLY A 198 -10.04 13.54 1.65
CA GLY A 198 -10.09 13.54 3.12
C GLY A 198 -9.07 14.52 3.72
N LEU A 199 -7.84 14.54 3.21
CA LEU A 199 -6.81 15.48 3.63
C LEU A 199 -7.18 16.94 3.29
N ALA A 200 -7.91 17.17 2.21
CA ALA A 200 -8.47 18.49 1.91
C ALA A 200 -9.66 18.85 2.81
N GLY A 201 -10.00 18.01 3.80
CA GLY A 201 -11.06 18.24 4.79
C GLY A 201 -12.48 17.94 4.28
N VAL A 202 -12.63 17.10 3.26
CA VAL A 202 -13.92 16.56 2.82
C VAL A 202 -14.14 15.22 3.50
N PRO A 203 -15.18 15.02 4.32
CA PRO A 203 -15.52 13.70 4.85
C PRO A 203 -15.65 12.70 3.70
N SER A 204 -14.84 11.64 3.76
CA SER A 204 -14.65 10.73 2.62
C SER A 204 -14.84 9.28 3.04
N VAL A 205 -15.40 8.47 2.15
CA VAL A 205 -15.52 7.01 2.33
C VAL A 205 -15.14 6.31 1.05
N LEU A 206 -14.14 5.46 1.12
CA LEU A 206 -13.84 4.44 0.12
C LEU A 206 -14.56 3.15 0.51
N LEU A 207 -15.40 2.65 -0.37
CA LEU A 207 -16.03 1.34 -0.25
C LEU A 207 -15.31 0.35 -1.18
N HIS A 208 -15.49 -0.94 -0.93
CA HIS A 208 -15.08 -2.00 -1.84
C HIS A 208 -16.29 -2.69 -2.44
N ILE A 209 -16.14 -3.14 -3.69
CA ILE A 209 -17.10 -4.00 -4.38
C ILE A 209 -16.47 -5.35 -4.69
N GLY A 210 -17.03 -6.42 -4.17
CA GLY A 210 -16.60 -7.77 -4.49
C GLY A 210 -16.74 -8.05 -5.99
N ALA A 211 -15.72 -8.69 -6.55
CA ALA A 211 -15.61 -8.86 -7.99
C ALA A 211 -15.35 -10.32 -8.43
N VAL A 212 -15.34 -11.27 -7.49
CA VAL A 212 -15.02 -12.67 -7.79
C VAL A 212 -16.25 -13.57 -7.65
N ASP A 213 -16.39 -14.54 -8.53
CA ASP A 213 -17.41 -15.57 -8.43
C ASP A 213 -17.31 -16.32 -7.09
N ALA A 214 -18.45 -16.53 -6.43
CA ALA A 214 -18.48 -17.15 -5.09
C ALA A 214 -17.95 -18.59 -5.08
N VAL A 215 -18.13 -19.34 -6.17
CA VAL A 215 -17.63 -20.71 -6.29
C VAL A 215 -16.10 -20.70 -6.45
N LYS A 216 -15.57 -19.77 -7.26
CA LYS A 216 -14.10 -19.59 -7.39
C LYS A 216 -13.46 -19.21 -6.05
N LEU A 217 -14.08 -18.30 -5.27
CA LEU A 217 -13.59 -17.97 -3.93
C LEU A 217 -13.63 -19.15 -2.96
N ALA A 218 -14.69 -19.94 -2.99
CA ALA A 218 -14.79 -21.14 -2.18
C ALA A 218 -13.73 -22.18 -2.54
N ALA A 219 -13.50 -22.40 -3.84
CA ALA A 219 -12.44 -23.29 -4.33
C ALA A 219 -11.04 -22.80 -3.92
N ALA A 220 -10.78 -21.51 -4.03
CA ALA A 220 -9.50 -20.91 -3.61
C ALA A 220 -9.24 -21.14 -2.11
N ARG A 221 -10.25 -21.00 -1.27
CA ARG A 221 -10.15 -21.28 0.19
C ARG A 221 -9.87 -22.75 0.49
N GLN A 222 -10.45 -23.67 -0.27
CA GLN A 222 -10.26 -25.11 -0.10
C GLN A 222 -8.88 -25.58 -0.58
N THR A 223 -8.41 -25.05 -1.69
CA THR A 223 -7.15 -25.47 -2.33
C THR A 223 -5.93 -24.72 -1.80
N GLY A 224 -6.12 -23.57 -1.15
CA GLY A 224 -5.04 -22.65 -0.78
C GLY A 224 -4.43 -21.88 -1.98
N ILE A 225 -4.97 -22.06 -3.18
CA ILE A 225 -4.53 -21.35 -4.39
C ILE A 225 -5.37 -20.07 -4.50
N PRO A 226 -4.77 -18.86 -4.36
CA PRO A 226 -5.53 -17.62 -4.43
C PRO A 226 -6.09 -17.39 -5.84
N VAL A 227 -7.20 -16.68 -5.92
CA VAL A 227 -7.68 -16.13 -7.20
C VAL A 227 -6.67 -15.12 -7.74
N PRO A 228 -6.60 -14.90 -9.08
CA PRO A 228 -5.78 -13.84 -9.63
C PRO A 228 -6.14 -12.49 -9.02
N ALA A 229 -5.13 -11.75 -8.55
CA ALA A 229 -5.31 -10.44 -7.93
C ALA A 229 -5.43 -9.32 -8.98
N PRO A 230 -5.98 -8.15 -8.65
CA PRO A 230 -5.87 -6.94 -9.46
C PRO A 230 -4.41 -6.69 -9.89
N HIS A 231 -4.19 -6.16 -11.08
CA HIS A 231 -2.90 -6.00 -11.77
C HIS A 231 -2.26 -7.31 -12.30
N SER A 232 -2.86 -8.48 -12.09
CA SER A 232 -2.49 -9.69 -12.80
C SER A 232 -3.06 -9.69 -14.23
N PRO A 233 -2.34 -10.21 -15.23
CA PRO A 233 -2.88 -10.37 -16.58
C PRO A 233 -4.07 -11.36 -16.63
N GLU A 234 -4.22 -12.18 -15.58
CA GLU A 234 -5.32 -13.15 -15.45
C GLU A 234 -6.51 -12.60 -14.65
N TRP A 235 -6.41 -11.36 -14.14
CA TRP A 235 -7.50 -10.73 -13.41
C TRP A 235 -8.71 -10.49 -14.32
N ALA A 236 -9.84 -11.11 -13.98
CA ALA A 236 -11.10 -10.97 -14.70
C ALA A 236 -12.26 -10.89 -13.71
N PRO A 237 -12.76 -9.69 -13.39
CA PRO A 237 -13.89 -9.52 -12.48
C PRO A 237 -15.19 -10.05 -13.12
N GLU A 238 -16.08 -10.56 -12.28
CA GLU A 238 -17.44 -10.93 -12.67
C GLU A 238 -18.24 -9.66 -12.99
N ARG A 239 -18.33 -9.33 -14.28
CA ARG A 239 -18.77 -8.01 -14.75
C ARG A 239 -20.16 -7.60 -14.31
N GLU A 240 -21.17 -8.45 -14.56
CA GLU A 240 -22.57 -8.08 -14.36
C GLU A 240 -22.90 -7.87 -12.88
N PRO A 241 -22.67 -8.83 -11.95
CA PRO A 241 -22.99 -8.65 -10.55
C PRO A 241 -22.15 -7.54 -9.90
N THR A 242 -20.88 -7.36 -10.30
CA THR A 242 -20.02 -6.29 -9.79
C THR A 242 -20.55 -4.92 -10.19
N LEU A 243 -20.83 -4.69 -11.48
CA LEU A 243 -21.34 -3.39 -11.95
C LEU A 243 -22.73 -3.07 -11.38
N LYS A 244 -23.65 -4.05 -11.39
CA LYS A 244 -24.99 -3.84 -10.78
C LYS A 244 -24.91 -3.57 -9.29
N GLY A 245 -24.03 -4.28 -8.58
CA GLY A 245 -23.77 -4.07 -7.16
C GLY A 245 -23.22 -2.68 -6.87
N ALA A 246 -22.21 -2.26 -7.62
CA ALA A 246 -21.59 -0.93 -7.53
C ALA A 246 -22.61 0.20 -7.77
N ILE A 247 -23.36 0.14 -8.87
CA ILE A 247 -24.40 1.13 -9.20
C ILE A 247 -25.45 1.23 -8.08
N ARG A 248 -25.93 0.09 -7.61
CA ARG A 248 -26.92 0.07 -6.51
C ARG A 248 -26.36 0.64 -5.22
N ALA A 249 -25.11 0.35 -4.91
CA ALA A 249 -24.45 0.88 -3.71
C ALA A 249 -24.27 2.40 -3.80
N GLU A 250 -23.77 2.91 -4.91
CA GLU A 250 -23.60 4.37 -5.09
C GLU A 250 -24.92 5.10 -5.08
N VAL A 251 -25.93 4.61 -5.79
CA VAL A 251 -27.28 5.23 -5.78
C VAL A 251 -27.85 5.21 -4.37
N THR A 252 -27.73 4.10 -3.63
CA THR A 252 -28.23 4.01 -2.24
C THR A 252 -27.52 5.00 -1.34
N ALA A 253 -26.18 5.10 -1.45
CA ALA A 253 -25.37 6.04 -0.69
C ALA A 253 -25.74 7.50 -1.01
N MET A 254 -25.86 7.84 -2.30
CA MET A 254 -26.24 9.18 -2.74
C MET A 254 -27.65 9.57 -2.23
N LEU A 255 -28.63 8.69 -2.37
CA LEU A 255 -30.00 8.93 -1.86
C LEU A 255 -30.00 9.13 -0.34
N GLU A 256 -29.19 8.39 0.40
CA GLU A 256 -29.04 8.59 1.84
C GLU A 256 -28.45 9.95 2.18
N LEU A 257 -27.43 10.40 1.43
CA LEU A 257 -26.75 11.68 1.69
C LEU A 257 -27.55 12.90 1.24
N LEU A 258 -28.39 12.75 0.22
CA LEU A 258 -29.23 13.82 -0.33
C LEU A 258 -30.58 13.95 0.40
N ARG A 259 -30.89 13.10 1.36
CA ARG A 259 -32.08 13.27 2.21
C ARG A 259 -31.94 14.58 3.00
N VAL A 260 -32.83 15.51 2.72
CA VAL A 260 -33.03 16.70 3.55
C VAL A 260 -33.80 16.23 4.79
N ASN A 261 -33.23 16.41 5.97
CA ASN A 261 -33.92 16.18 7.24
C ASN A 261 -34.97 17.27 7.47
#